data_501fd05ba15cbb89836ad961de4dc622
#
_entry.id   501fd05ba15cbb89836ad961de4dc622
#
_cell.length_a   1.000
_cell.length_b   1.000
_cell.length_c   1.000
_cell.angle_alpha   90.00
_cell.angle_beta   90.00
_cell.angle_gamma   90.00
#
_symmetry.space_group_name_H-M   'P 1'
#
loop_
_entity.id
_entity.type
_entity.pdbx_description
1 polymer ?
#
loop_
_entity_poly.entity_id
_entity_poly.type
_entity_poly.pdbx_seq_one_letter_code
_entity_poly.pdbx_strand_id
1 'polypeptide(L)'
;MASSSPATVIVEMDEPYVQAILLRAFGKYGSLINTQTAQEHGSANSTGSSSSSRKLMHWREYEKIDWDSVHRSTSVFANAYCIRKGLIRKAQMAFNIRLYTAKHPESVLKRGVPETWIFELDDIDYLDEALMECYEVEEGMRHNEDVEDPALRQQFILKPSLTGRGAGIYVFDTRERLEELLEKEFESDDEQEDEDAEEDESGLQTSGGGMLSSCQAVSQIREWVIQRYINRPLLLKSHGERKFHIRTYVLAAGDLTVFVYRHMLALFAPHPYKQSAGDLDDHGAHLTNTCLQAKLDGFDESKAVDLFWNLDLPREKLDHIFDQICRILGDTFSAVSSESTSFQTWANCIEQFGFDFLVDEDCNAYMLEANAYPDFKQTGENLKFVVEGFMAASVATAAEKLLLDANDVSQDVQKMMDHDRNDLVEVFARKNKRSW
;
A
#
# COMPACT_ATOMS: atom_id res chain seq x y z
N MET A 1 35.70 -24.50 -12.92
CA MET A 1 34.68 -24.26 -11.90
C MET A 1 33.35 -24.64 -12.52
N ALA A 2 32.53 -25.49 -11.93
CA ALA A 2 31.22 -25.81 -12.48
C ALA A 2 30.35 -24.54 -12.34
N SER A 3 29.88 -24.00 -13.44
CA SER A 3 28.91 -22.91 -13.45
C SER A 3 27.65 -23.42 -12.73
N SER A 4 27.17 -22.66 -11.73
CA SER A 4 25.91 -22.99 -11.08
C SER A 4 24.79 -22.99 -12.15
N SER A 5 23.81 -23.89 -11.98
CA SER A 5 22.67 -23.88 -12.88
C SER A 5 21.91 -22.55 -12.73
N PRO A 6 21.46 -21.91 -13.83
CA PRO A 6 20.73 -20.65 -13.75
C PRO A 6 19.49 -20.78 -12.86
N ALA A 7 19.23 -19.73 -12.06
CA ALA A 7 17.99 -19.62 -11.29
C ALA A 7 16.78 -19.57 -12.23
N THR A 8 15.63 -20.07 -11.79
CA THR A 8 14.38 -19.97 -12.56
C THR A 8 13.44 -19.01 -11.89
N VAL A 9 12.85 -18.08 -12.64
CA VAL A 9 11.81 -17.17 -12.17
C VAL A 9 10.53 -17.41 -12.98
N ILE A 10 9.44 -17.65 -12.29
CA ILE A 10 8.12 -17.76 -12.90
C ILE A 10 7.40 -16.43 -12.70
N VAL A 11 7.12 -15.74 -13.80
CA VAL A 11 6.40 -14.45 -13.79
C VAL A 11 4.95 -14.69 -14.22
N GLU A 12 4.00 -14.38 -13.32
CA GLU A 12 2.57 -14.53 -13.57
C GLU A 12 1.79 -13.42 -12.86
N MET A 13 1.56 -12.33 -13.59
CA MET A 13 0.81 -11.17 -13.13
C MET A 13 -0.45 -11.02 -13.97
N ASP A 14 -1.57 -10.71 -13.34
CA ASP A 14 -2.86 -10.51 -14.02
C ASP A 14 -2.87 -9.22 -14.85
N GLU A 15 -2.01 -8.24 -14.46
CA GLU A 15 -1.85 -6.99 -15.19
C GLU A 15 -0.83 -7.13 -16.32
N PRO A 16 -1.25 -7.08 -17.61
CA PRO A 16 -0.36 -7.30 -18.76
C PRO A 16 0.80 -6.29 -18.83
N TYR A 17 0.56 -5.03 -18.40
CA TYR A 17 1.59 -4.00 -18.40
C TYR A 17 2.72 -4.35 -17.41
N VAL A 18 2.37 -4.74 -16.18
CA VAL A 18 3.32 -5.17 -15.14
C VAL A 18 4.05 -6.44 -15.56
N GLN A 19 3.32 -7.42 -16.08
CA GLN A 19 3.87 -8.67 -16.62
C GLN A 19 4.98 -8.37 -17.65
N ALA A 20 4.70 -7.49 -18.62
CA ALA A 20 5.65 -7.15 -19.69
C ALA A 20 6.90 -6.44 -19.16
N ILE A 21 6.77 -5.55 -18.18
CA ILE A 21 7.90 -4.85 -17.56
C ILE A 21 8.80 -5.84 -16.81
N LEU A 22 8.21 -6.73 -16.02
CA LEU A 22 8.95 -7.73 -15.24
C LEU A 22 9.73 -8.68 -16.15
N LEU A 23 9.08 -9.19 -17.23
CA LEU A 23 9.76 -10.04 -18.20
C LEU A 23 10.96 -9.32 -18.85
N ARG A 24 10.83 -8.04 -19.18
CA ARG A 24 11.95 -7.23 -19.70
C ARG A 24 13.04 -7.03 -18.63
N ALA A 25 12.67 -6.74 -17.40
CA ALA A 25 13.62 -6.50 -16.31
C ALA A 25 14.43 -7.75 -15.97
N PHE A 26 13.80 -8.92 -15.84
CA PHE A 26 14.47 -10.20 -15.66
C PHE A 26 15.30 -10.61 -16.89
N GLY A 27 14.81 -10.28 -18.10
CA GLY A 27 15.50 -10.54 -19.36
C GLY A 27 16.90 -9.94 -19.45
N LYS A 28 17.19 -8.84 -18.72
CA LYS A 28 18.54 -8.27 -18.59
C LYS A 28 19.55 -9.28 -18.02
N TYR A 29 19.08 -10.25 -17.23
CA TYR A 29 19.87 -11.28 -16.54
C TYR A 29 19.81 -12.65 -17.24
N GLY A 30 19.39 -12.71 -18.50
CA GLY A 30 19.06 -13.95 -19.23
C GLY A 30 20.14 -15.04 -19.29
N SER A 31 21.42 -14.69 -19.05
CA SER A 31 22.52 -15.66 -18.92
C SER A 31 22.56 -16.33 -17.54
N LEU A 32 21.97 -15.72 -16.50
CA LEU A 32 22.02 -16.15 -15.09
C LEU A 32 20.64 -16.55 -14.56
N ILE A 33 19.58 -16.01 -15.14
CA ILE A 33 18.20 -16.22 -14.70
C ILE A 33 17.37 -16.69 -15.91
N ASN A 34 16.74 -17.87 -15.77
CA ASN A 34 15.78 -18.38 -16.74
C ASN A 34 14.39 -17.89 -16.37
N THR A 35 13.88 -16.91 -17.12
CA THR A 35 12.55 -16.34 -16.91
C THR A 35 11.51 -17.11 -17.71
N GLN A 36 10.44 -17.53 -17.09
CA GLN A 36 9.35 -18.32 -17.67
C GLN A 36 7.99 -17.71 -17.29
N THR A 37 7.02 -17.87 -18.19
CA THR A 37 5.60 -17.70 -17.83
C THR A 37 5.07 -18.97 -17.16
N ALA A 38 3.94 -18.89 -16.46
CA ALA A 38 3.34 -20.07 -15.82
C ALA A 38 3.01 -21.19 -16.82
N GLN A 39 2.57 -20.83 -18.04
CA GLN A 39 2.25 -21.79 -19.10
C GLN A 39 3.50 -22.55 -19.59
N GLU A 40 4.62 -21.86 -19.76
CA GLU A 40 5.91 -22.45 -20.16
C GLU A 40 6.44 -23.39 -19.08
N HIS A 41 6.31 -22.99 -17.80
CA HIS A 41 6.76 -23.80 -16.66
C HIS A 41 5.93 -25.10 -16.54
N GLY A 42 4.61 -25.03 -16.67
CA GLY A 42 3.71 -26.18 -16.65
C GLY A 42 4.04 -27.21 -17.74
N SER A 43 4.39 -26.75 -18.93
CA SER A 43 4.76 -27.61 -20.07
C SER A 43 6.14 -28.29 -19.85
N ALA A 44 7.08 -27.65 -19.20
CA ALA A 44 8.42 -28.17 -18.94
C ALA A 44 8.43 -29.26 -17.85
N ASN A 45 7.58 -29.16 -16.83
CA ASN A 45 7.50 -30.13 -15.75
C ASN A 45 6.90 -31.49 -16.15
N SER A 46 6.21 -31.56 -17.27
CA SER A 46 5.69 -32.85 -17.79
C SER A 46 6.76 -33.79 -18.32
N THR A 47 8.01 -33.36 -18.46
CA THR A 47 9.13 -34.13 -19.04
C THR A 47 10.24 -34.56 -18.05
N GLY A 48 9.99 -34.46 -16.76
CA GLY A 48 10.75 -35.14 -15.68
C GLY A 48 12.24 -34.84 -15.57
N SER A 49 12.64 -34.05 -14.60
CA SER A 49 13.73 -34.37 -13.65
C SER A 49 13.81 -33.34 -12.53
N SER A 50 13.46 -33.74 -11.33
CA SER A 50 13.67 -32.98 -10.10
C SER A 50 15.16 -32.95 -9.74
N SER A 51 15.89 -31.90 -10.10
CA SER A 51 17.21 -31.65 -9.51
C SER A 51 17.02 -30.70 -8.32
N SER A 52 17.27 -31.20 -7.12
CA SER A 52 17.03 -30.56 -5.81
C SER A 52 17.95 -29.37 -5.47
N SER A 53 18.63 -28.75 -6.42
CA SER A 53 19.58 -27.65 -6.15
C SER A 53 19.33 -26.37 -6.95
N ARG A 54 18.24 -26.29 -7.73
CA ARG A 54 17.98 -25.11 -8.57
C ARG A 54 17.13 -24.09 -7.82
N LYS A 55 17.59 -22.85 -7.72
CA LYS A 55 16.83 -21.73 -7.13
C LYS A 55 15.59 -21.45 -7.99
N LEU A 56 14.42 -21.33 -7.36
CA LEU A 56 13.12 -21.05 -8.01
C LEU A 56 12.48 -19.84 -7.36
N MET A 57 12.04 -18.85 -8.14
CA MET A 57 11.31 -17.71 -7.62
C MET A 57 9.91 -17.63 -8.22
N HIS A 58 8.92 -17.51 -7.36
CA HIS A 58 7.57 -17.13 -7.70
C HIS A 58 7.47 -15.60 -7.69
N TRP A 59 7.31 -14.99 -8.89
CA TRP A 59 6.92 -13.60 -9.03
C TRP A 59 5.52 -13.59 -9.61
N ARG A 60 4.54 -13.72 -8.72
CA ARG A 60 3.14 -14.04 -9.05
C ARG A 60 2.19 -13.20 -8.24
N GLU A 61 0.91 -13.20 -8.65
CA GLU A 61 -0.15 -12.76 -7.75
C GLU A 61 -0.11 -13.58 -6.45
N TYR A 62 -0.45 -12.94 -5.34
CA TYR A 62 -0.26 -13.51 -4.00
C TYR A 62 -0.94 -14.88 -3.82
N GLU A 63 -2.14 -15.02 -4.36
CA GLU A 63 -2.98 -16.22 -4.30
C GLU A 63 -2.42 -17.38 -5.14
N LYS A 64 -1.55 -17.07 -6.11
CA LYS A 64 -0.91 -18.05 -7.00
C LYS A 64 0.46 -18.52 -6.52
N ILE A 65 0.97 -17.96 -5.41
CA ILE A 65 2.24 -18.37 -4.82
C ILE A 65 2.08 -19.73 -4.14
N ASP A 66 2.97 -20.67 -4.43
CA ASP A 66 3.06 -21.95 -3.72
C ASP A 66 3.78 -21.75 -2.37
N TRP A 67 3.00 -21.30 -1.39
CA TRP A 67 3.50 -21.02 -0.04
C TRP A 67 4.09 -22.24 0.66
N ASP A 68 3.57 -23.44 0.37
CA ASP A 68 4.11 -24.69 0.92
C ASP A 68 5.55 -24.91 0.48
N SER A 69 5.84 -24.70 -0.80
CA SER A 69 7.22 -24.81 -1.33
C SER A 69 8.12 -23.71 -0.78
N VAL A 70 7.64 -22.47 -0.66
CA VAL A 70 8.38 -21.33 -0.10
C VAL A 70 8.77 -21.62 1.35
N HIS A 71 7.85 -22.17 2.16
CA HIS A 71 8.10 -22.45 3.56
C HIS A 71 9.02 -23.65 3.80
N ARG A 72 8.98 -24.65 2.92
CA ARG A 72 9.76 -25.89 3.08
C ARG A 72 11.17 -25.81 2.53
N SER A 73 11.47 -24.83 1.67
CA SER A 73 12.74 -24.77 0.96
C SER A 73 13.39 -23.39 0.99
N THR A 74 14.64 -23.33 1.38
CA THR A 74 15.46 -22.12 1.30
C THR A 74 15.90 -21.77 -0.13
N SER A 75 15.60 -22.64 -1.10
CA SER A 75 15.88 -22.43 -2.53
C SER A 75 14.65 -21.97 -3.32
N VAL A 76 13.48 -21.83 -2.65
CA VAL A 76 12.26 -21.30 -3.26
C VAL A 76 11.98 -19.92 -2.67
N PHE A 77 11.75 -18.95 -3.55
CA PHE A 77 11.62 -17.54 -3.23
C PHE A 77 10.25 -17.00 -3.67
N ALA A 78 9.77 -15.94 -3.02
CA ALA A 78 8.49 -15.30 -3.35
C ALA A 78 8.59 -13.78 -3.40
N ASN A 79 7.73 -13.15 -4.23
CA ASN A 79 7.59 -11.70 -4.33
C ASN A 79 6.59 -11.11 -3.31
N ALA A 80 6.36 -11.81 -2.21
CA ALA A 80 5.52 -11.34 -1.10
C ALA A 80 5.96 -11.99 0.22
N TYR A 81 5.62 -11.37 1.35
CA TYR A 81 5.64 -12.00 2.67
C TYR A 81 4.30 -12.67 2.95
N CYS A 82 4.31 -13.90 3.47
CA CYS A 82 3.07 -14.67 3.71
C CYS A 82 2.16 -13.97 4.73
N ILE A 83 2.70 -13.45 5.82
CA ILE A 83 1.95 -12.73 6.85
C ILE A 83 2.40 -11.27 6.85
N ARG A 84 1.53 -10.37 6.35
CA ARG A 84 1.78 -8.94 6.22
C ARG A 84 0.61 -8.05 6.67
N LYS A 85 -0.44 -8.67 7.24
CA LYS A 85 -1.66 -7.97 7.65
C LYS A 85 -1.40 -6.80 8.62
N GLY A 86 -0.38 -6.90 9.47
CA GLY A 86 0.01 -5.85 10.42
C GLY A 86 0.51 -4.56 9.77
N LEU A 87 0.81 -4.58 8.47
CA LEU A 87 1.20 -3.41 7.69
C LEU A 87 0.05 -2.91 6.81
N ILE A 88 -0.64 -3.82 6.11
CA ILE A 88 -1.58 -3.47 5.03
C ILE A 88 -3.03 -3.32 5.48
N ARG A 89 -3.39 -3.77 6.68
CA ARG A 89 -4.72 -3.56 7.25
C ARG A 89 -4.69 -2.36 8.19
N LYS A 90 -5.56 -1.38 7.96
CA LYS A 90 -5.52 -0.08 8.64
C LYS A 90 -5.59 -0.21 10.16
N ALA A 91 -6.52 -1.01 10.69
CA ALA A 91 -6.67 -1.20 12.12
C ALA A 91 -5.46 -1.92 12.74
N GLN A 92 -4.94 -2.97 12.10
CA GLN A 92 -3.79 -3.69 12.61
C GLN A 92 -2.50 -2.87 12.55
N MET A 93 -2.33 -2.06 11.50
CA MET A 93 -1.23 -1.11 11.41
C MET A 93 -1.32 -0.07 12.54
N ALA A 94 -2.49 0.52 12.77
CA ALA A 94 -2.73 1.47 13.86
C ALA A 94 -2.45 0.85 15.24
N PHE A 95 -2.89 -0.39 15.47
CA PHE A 95 -2.60 -1.13 16.69
C PHE A 95 -1.09 -1.33 16.91
N ASN A 96 -0.36 -1.78 15.89
CA ASN A 96 1.09 -1.99 15.98
C ASN A 96 1.84 -0.67 16.24
N ILE A 97 1.43 0.42 15.58
CA ILE A 97 2.01 1.75 15.80
C ILE A 97 1.75 2.24 17.22
N ARG A 98 0.53 2.06 17.74
CA ARG A 98 0.17 2.43 19.13
C ARG A 98 1.03 1.68 20.14
N LEU A 99 1.18 0.36 19.98
CA LEU A 99 2.04 -0.46 20.86
C LEU A 99 3.52 -0.03 20.79
N TYR A 100 4.01 0.25 19.60
CA TYR A 100 5.39 0.66 19.38
C TYR A 100 5.66 2.03 20.00
N THR A 101 4.83 3.03 19.73
CA THR A 101 5.00 4.40 20.22
C THR A 101 4.83 4.52 21.74
N ALA A 102 4.06 3.62 22.36
CA ALA A 102 3.98 3.52 23.83
C ALA A 102 5.33 3.10 24.47
N LYS A 103 6.09 2.23 23.76
CA LYS A 103 7.42 1.76 24.21
C LYS A 103 8.56 2.68 23.73
N HIS A 104 8.33 3.45 22.67
CA HIS A 104 9.31 4.31 22.00
C HIS A 104 8.76 5.75 21.93
N PRO A 105 8.81 6.52 23.05
CA PRO A 105 8.24 7.85 23.11
C PRO A 105 8.92 8.87 22.17
N GLU A 106 10.14 8.59 21.73
CA GLU A 106 10.93 9.39 20.79
C GLU A 106 10.61 9.11 19.31
N SER A 107 9.82 8.06 19.01
CA SER A 107 9.50 7.67 17.64
C SER A 107 8.82 8.79 16.86
N VAL A 108 9.23 8.96 15.61
CA VAL A 108 8.63 9.92 14.67
C VAL A 108 7.18 9.59 14.34
N LEU A 109 6.74 8.33 14.55
CA LEU A 109 5.36 7.88 14.29
C LEU A 109 4.33 8.63 15.12
N LYS A 110 4.69 9.14 16.30
CA LYS A 110 3.78 9.98 17.12
C LYS A 110 3.29 11.25 16.42
N ARG A 111 4.06 11.75 15.45
CA ARG A 111 3.73 12.95 14.69
C ARG A 111 3.53 12.65 13.22
N GLY A 112 4.15 11.58 12.71
CA GLY A 112 4.13 11.20 11.31
C GLY A 112 2.96 10.26 10.93
N VAL A 113 2.08 9.93 11.88
CA VAL A 113 0.83 9.19 11.62
C VAL A 113 -0.30 9.95 12.33
N PRO A 114 -1.41 10.24 11.65
CA PRO A 114 -2.55 10.86 12.32
C PRO A 114 -3.09 9.95 13.42
N GLU A 115 -3.58 10.54 14.52
CA GLU A 115 -4.25 9.76 15.57
C GLU A 115 -5.33 8.88 14.97
N THR A 116 -5.32 7.61 15.35
CA THR A 116 -6.21 6.59 14.76
C THR A 116 -6.81 5.74 15.85
N TRP A 117 -8.13 5.69 15.89
CA TRP A 117 -8.95 4.85 16.78
C TRP A 117 -9.52 3.68 15.97
N ILE A 118 -9.61 2.55 16.61
CA ILE A 118 -10.09 1.31 16.02
C ILE A 118 -11.35 0.94 16.77
N PHE A 119 -12.42 0.58 16.07
CA PHE A 119 -13.63 0.05 16.67
C PHE A 119 -14.29 -0.99 15.77
N GLU A 120 -15.05 -1.86 16.38
CA GLU A 120 -15.87 -2.87 15.70
C GLU A 120 -17.34 -2.42 15.75
N LEU A 121 -18.02 -2.47 14.62
CA LEU A 121 -19.42 -2.10 14.50
C LEU A 121 -20.11 -3.04 13.51
N ASP A 122 -21.00 -3.89 14.04
CA ASP A 122 -21.77 -4.86 13.25
C ASP A 122 -23.14 -4.31 12.83
N ASP A 123 -23.69 -3.38 13.62
CA ASP A 123 -24.99 -2.78 13.44
C ASP A 123 -25.00 -1.38 14.07
N ILE A 124 -25.74 -0.46 13.46
CA ILE A 124 -25.83 0.94 13.91
C ILE A 124 -26.34 1.07 15.33
N ASP A 125 -27.20 0.16 15.78
CA ASP A 125 -27.76 0.14 17.15
C ASP A 125 -26.67 0.02 18.24
N TYR A 126 -25.47 -0.49 17.88
CA TYR A 126 -24.33 -0.64 18.79
C TYR A 126 -23.32 0.53 18.70
N LEU A 127 -23.63 1.59 17.98
CA LEU A 127 -22.69 2.72 17.79
C LEU A 127 -22.26 3.36 19.11
N ASP A 128 -23.18 3.48 20.09
CA ASP A 128 -22.86 4.02 21.41
C ASP A 128 -21.79 3.20 22.12
N GLU A 129 -21.91 1.88 22.08
CA GLU A 129 -20.96 0.96 22.70
C GLU A 129 -19.61 1.01 21.99
N ALA A 130 -19.62 1.05 20.65
CA ALA A 130 -18.40 1.13 19.84
C ALA A 130 -17.64 2.45 20.07
N LEU A 131 -18.34 3.58 20.22
CA LEU A 131 -17.72 4.88 20.50
C LEU A 131 -17.14 4.97 21.91
N MET A 132 -17.56 4.15 22.86
CA MET A 132 -16.92 4.09 24.19
C MET A 132 -15.44 3.69 24.10
N GLU A 133 -15.05 2.94 23.07
CA GLU A 133 -13.63 2.61 22.79
C GLU A 133 -12.88 3.76 22.13
N CYS A 134 -13.59 4.78 21.61
CA CYS A 134 -13.07 5.94 20.91
C CYS A 134 -13.41 7.25 21.64
N TYR A 135 -13.24 7.28 22.97
CA TYR A 135 -13.64 8.39 23.82
C TYR A 135 -13.17 9.78 23.35
N GLU A 136 -11.93 9.88 22.83
CA GLU A 136 -11.39 11.15 22.35
C GLU A 136 -12.09 11.65 21.08
N VAL A 137 -12.66 10.73 20.26
CA VAL A 137 -13.48 11.09 19.09
C VAL A 137 -14.81 11.64 19.57
N GLU A 138 -15.46 10.96 20.52
CA GLU A 138 -16.73 11.39 21.10
C GLU A 138 -16.60 12.77 21.78
N GLU A 139 -15.53 12.96 22.56
CA GLU A 139 -15.25 14.25 23.20
C GLU A 139 -15.00 15.35 22.15
N GLY A 140 -14.28 15.02 21.06
CA GLY A 140 -14.04 15.95 19.97
C GLY A 140 -15.33 16.38 19.25
N MET A 141 -16.25 15.44 18.98
CA MET A 141 -17.56 15.75 18.40
C MET A 141 -18.40 16.59 19.34
N ARG A 142 -18.44 16.25 20.64
CA ARG A 142 -19.15 17.05 21.65
C ARG A 142 -18.61 18.46 21.78
N HIS A 143 -17.28 18.64 21.74
CA HIS A 143 -16.67 19.96 21.72
C HIS A 143 -17.10 20.78 20.50
N ASN A 144 -17.26 20.14 19.34
CA ASN A 144 -17.69 20.77 18.10
C ASN A 144 -19.10 21.34 18.16
N GLU A 145 -19.99 20.83 19.04
CA GLU A 145 -21.35 21.38 19.24
C GLU A 145 -21.31 22.85 19.72
N ASP A 146 -20.29 23.20 20.52
CA ASP A 146 -20.09 24.56 21.04
C ASP A 146 -19.32 25.47 20.05
N VAL A 147 -18.79 24.92 18.92
CA VAL A 147 -18.01 25.69 17.94
C VAL A 147 -18.91 26.20 16.83
N GLU A 148 -19.18 27.51 16.84
CA GLU A 148 -20.04 28.18 15.84
C GLU A 148 -19.44 28.16 14.43
N ASP A 149 -18.12 28.37 14.29
CA ASP A 149 -17.43 28.35 13.01
C ASP A 149 -17.00 26.92 12.64
N PRO A 150 -17.66 26.31 11.65
CA PRO A 150 -17.34 24.94 11.25
C PRO A 150 -15.89 24.75 10.79
N ALA A 151 -15.22 25.81 10.31
CA ALA A 151 -13.81 25.71 9.90
C ALA A 151 -12.84 25.48 11.08
N LEU A 152 -13.31 25.75 12.31
CA LEU A 152 -12.55 25.54 13.55
C LEU A 152 -12.84 24.20 14.22
N ARG A 153 -13.81 23.43 13.72
CA ARG A 153 -14.17 22.14 14.26
C ARG A 153 -13.07 21.10 14.03
N GLN A 154 -12.97 20.18 14.97
CA GLN A 154 -12.17 18.98 14.79
C GLN A 154 -12.84 18.06 13.77
N GLN A 155 -12.11 17.67 12.75
CA GLN A 155 -12.62 16.77 11.71
C GLN A 155 -11.99 15.40 11.84
N PHE A 156 -12.78 14.41 11.50
CA PHE A 156 -12.39 13.00 11.52
C PHE A 156 -12.67 12.36 10.16
N ILE A 157 -11.98 11.27 9.86
CA ILE A 157 -12.22 10.47 8.68
C ILE A 157 -12.47 9.02 9.09
N LEU A 158 -13.62 8.47 8.69
CA LEU A 158 -14.01 7.09 8.86
C LEU A 158 -13.50 6.26 7.69
N LYS A 159 -12.96 5.08 7.96
CA LYS A 159 -12.44 4.15 6.94
C LYS A 159 -12.68 2.70 7.37
N PRO A 160 -13.16 1.83 6.49
CA PRO A 160 -13.14 0.39 6.75
C PRO A 160 -11.69 -0.12 6.81
N SER A 161 -11.42 -1.09 7.69
CA SER A 161 -10.05 -1.61 7.90
C SER A 161 -9.49 -2.36 6.68
N LEU A 162 -10.35 -3.06 5.92
CA LEU A 162 -9.95 -3.98 4.85
C LEU A 162 -10.17 -3.44 3.43
N THR A 163 -10.97 -2.41 3.24
CA THR A 163 -11.27 -1.90 1.90
C THR A 163 -10.14 -1.02 1.35
N GLY A 164 -9.96 -1.12 0.04
CA GLY A 164 -9.09 -0.27 -0.76
C GLY A 164 -9.89 0.64 -1.71
N ARG A 165 -9.18 1.43 -2.51
CA ARG A 165 -9.73 2.26 -3.60
C ARG A 165 -10.70 3.36 -3.15
N GLY A 166 -10.72 3.70 -1.86
CA GLY A 166 -11.54 4.79 -1.32
C GLY A 166 -13.00 4.45 -1.03
N ALA A 167 -13.42 3.18 -1.14
CA ALA A 167 -14.77 2.77 -0.76
C ALA A 167 -14.97 2.90 0.76
N GLY A 168 -16.14 3.36 1.19
CA GLY A 168 -16.50 3.52 2.60
C GLY A 168 -15.67 4.56 3.36
N ILE A 169 -15.08 5.56 2.66
CA ILE A 169 -14.29 6.62 3.29
C ILE A 169 -15.11 7.89 3.38
N TYR A 170 -15.33 8.39 4.61
CA TYR A 170 -16.17 9.54 4.89
C TYR A 170 -15.50 10.52 5.86
N VAL A 171 -15.72 11.83 5.65
CA VAL A 171 -15.27 12.88 6.56
C VAL A 171 -16.47 13.38 7.37
N PHE A 172 -16.27 13.52 8.68
CA PHE A 172 -17.31 13.97 9.60
C PHE A 172 -16.72 14.84 10.72
N ASP A 173 -17.58 15.62 11.38
CA ASP A 173 -17.21 16.51 12.49
C ASP A 173 -18.27 16.51 13.61
N THR A 174 -19.43 15.88 13.38
CA THR A 174 -20.50 15.73 14.37
C THR A 174 -20.94 14.28 14.47
N ARG A 175 -21.65 13.98 15.57
CA ARG A 175 -22.21 12.66 15.82
C ARG A 175 -23.32 12.33 14.84
N GLU A 176 -24.23 13.26 14.63
CA GLU A 176 -25.35 13.09 13.70
C GLU A 176 -24.85 12.74 12.30
N ARG A 177 -23.77 13.41 11.90
CA ARG A 177 -23.17 13.14 10.59
C ARG A 177 -22.56 11.73 10.52
N LEU A 178 -21.91 11.27 11.57
CA LEU A 178 -21.37 9.91 11.64
C LEU A 178 -22.47 8.86 11.55
N GLU A 179 -23.59 9.06 12.28
CA GLU A 179 -24.77 8.19 12.24
C GLU A 179 -25.37 8.11 10.83
N GLU A 180 -25.62 9.25 10.18
CA GLU A 180 -26.16 9.30 8.80
C GLU A 180 -25.28 8.57 7.78
N LEU A 181 -23.95 8.65 7.94
CA LEU A 181 -23.01 8.01 7.04
C LEU A 181 -22.97 6.49 7.23
N LEU A 182 -23.02 6.04 8.47
CA LEU A 182 -23.04 4.61 8.80
C LEU A 182 -24.39 3.98 8.43
N GLU A 183 -25.54 4.66 8.67
CA GLU A 183 -26.85 4.18 8.25
C GLU A 183 -26.89 3.93 6.73
N LYS A 184 -26.40 4.87 5.93
CA LYS A 184 -26.32 4.69 4.47
C LYS A 184 -25.42 3.54 4.04
N GLU A 185 -24.33 3.29 4.77
CA GLU A 185 -23.42 2.19 4.46
C GLU A 185 -24.09 0.85 4.73
N PHE A 186 -24.77 0.70 5.88
CA PHE A 186 -25.48 -0.52 6.25
C PHE A 186 -26.71 -0.77 5.35
N GLU A 187 -27.51 0.27 5.01
CA GLU A 187 -28.65 0.13 4.08
C GLU A 187 -28.20 -0.32 2.68
N SER A 188 -27.06 0.17 2.19
CA SER A 188 -26.53 -0.21 0.87
C SER A 188 -26.05 -1.67 0.82
N ASP A 189 -25.64 -2.23 1.95
CA ASP A 189 -25.22 -3.62 2.07
C ASP A 189 -26.44 -4.56 2.04
N ASP A 190 -27.52 -4.20 2.75
CA ASP A 190 -28.77 -5.01 2.78
C ASP A 190 -29.42 -5.12 1.39
N GLU A 191 -29.44 -4.02 0.62
CA GLU A 191 -29.99 -4.03 -0.76
C GLU A 191 -29.18 -4.93 -1.72
N GLN A 192 -27.88 -5.09 -1.50
CA GLN A 192 -27.02 -5.94 -2.33
C GLN A 192 -27.07 -7.42 -1.97
N GLU A 193 -27.28 -7.75 -0.69
CA GLU A 193 -27.53 -9.15 -0.28
C GLU A 193 -28.83 -9.68 -0.88
N ASP A 194 -29.87 -8.82 -1.02
CA ASP A 194 -31.13 -9.20 -1.64
C ASP A 194 -31.01 -9.41 -3.16
N GLU A 195 -30.23 -8.58 -3.88
CA GLU A 195 -29.97 -8.75 -5.32
C GLU A 195 -29.12 -10.01 -5.61
N ASP A 196 -28.09 -10.29 -4.82
CA ASP A 196 -27.26 -11.50 -4.96
C ASP A 196 -28.05 -12.80 -4.61
N ALA A 197 -29.01 -12.73 -3.68
CA ALA A 197 -29.90 -13.83 -3.35
C ALA A 197 -30.89 -14.17 -4.46
N GLU A 198 -31.39 -13.15 -5.19
CA GLU A 198 -32.27 -13.35 -6.35
C GLU A 198 -31.55 -13.94 -7.58
N GLU A 199 -30.24 -13.62 -7.76
CA GLU A 199 -29.44 -14.20 -8.86
C GLU A 199 -29.08 -15.67 -8.63
N ASP A 200 -28.86 -16.11 -7.39
CA ASP A 200 -28.56 -17.51 -7.06
C ASP A 200 -29.77 -18.45 -7.29
N GLU A 201 -31.03 -17.96 -7.18
CA GLU A 201 -32.22 -18.74 -7.54
C GLU A 201 -32.36 -18.96 -9.05
N SER A 202 -31.70 -18.16 -9.90
CA SER A 202 -31.78 -18.27 -11.36
C SER A 202 -30.87 -19.32 -12.01
N GLY A 203 -30.05 -20.03 -11.25
CA GLY A 203 -29.43 -21.31 -11.65
C GLY A 203 -28.31 -21.23 -12.66
N LEU A 204 -27.51 -20.17 -12.70
CA LEU A 204 -26.31 -20.10 -13.53
C LEU A 204 -25.05 -20.36 -12.68
N GLN A 205 -24.55 -21.61 -12.72
CA GLN A 205 -23.23 -21.96 -12.17
C GLN A 205 -22.13 -21.27 -13.01
N THR A 206 -21.53 -20.22 -12.48
CA THR A 206 -20.24 -19.74 -12.96
C THR A 206 -19.13 -20.27 -12.05
N SER A 207 -18.48 -21.34 -12.52
CA SER A 207 -17.22 -21.83 -11.98
C SER A 207 -16.10 -20.83 -12.32
N GLY A 208 -15.72 -20.00 -11.37
CA GLY A 208 -14.57 -19.14 -11.48
C GLY A 208 -14.32 -18.50 -10.12
N GLY A 209 -13.18 -18.80 -9.49
CA GLY A 209 -12.74 -18.17 -8.24
C GLY A 209 -12.60 -16.66 -8.41
N GLY A 210 -13.72 -15.97 -8.36
CA GLY A 210 -13.81 -14.52 -8.40
C GLY A 210 -13.43 -13.96 -7.04
N MET A 211 -12.50 -13.03 -7.04
CA MET A 211 -12.31 -12.06 -5.97
C MET A 211 -13.70 -11.51 -5.63
N LEU A 212 -14.13 -11.62 -4.37
CA LEU A 212 -15.34 -10.99 -3.85
C LEU A 212 -15.46 -9.58 -4.43
N SER A 213 -16.62 -9.23 -4.98
CA SER A 213 -16.83 -7.86 -5.47
C SER A 213 -16.48 -6.89 -4.36
N SER A 214 -16.06 -5.68 -4.69
CA SER A 214 -15.67 -4.68 -3.67
C SER A 214 -16.81 -4.39 -2.68
N CYS A 215 -18.03 -4.68 -3.07
CA CYS A 215 -19.25 -4.50 -2.27
C CYS A 215 -19.51 -5.67 -1.30
N GLN A 216 -19.36 -6.92 -1.74
CA GLN A 216 -19.45 -8.10 -0.85
C GLN A 216 -18.38 -8.10 0.26
N ALA A 217 -17.25 -7.39 0.04
CA ALA A 217 -16.24 -7.23 1.07
C ALA A 217 -16.65 -6.23 2.16
N VAL A 218 -17.56 -5.28 1.89
CA VAL A 218 -18.00 -4.27 2.87
C VAL A 218 -18.99 -4.89 3.86
N SER A 219 -19.96 -5.68 3.41
CA SER A 219 -20.96 -6.33 4.27
C SER A 219 -20.41 -7.29 5.33
N GLN A 220 -19.13 -7.71 5.18
CA GLN A 220 -18.44 -8.55 6.15
C GLN A 220 -17.46 -7.79 7.05
N ILE A 221 -17.36 -6.44 6.90
CA ILE A 221 -16.38 -5.65 7.63
C ILE A 221 -17.01 -5.15 8.93
N ARG A 222 -16.55 -5.75 10.00
CA ARG A 222 -16.88 -5.35 11.38
C ARG A 222 -15.87 -4.38 11.98
N GLU A 223 -14.69 -4.26 11.36
CA GLU A 223 -13.56 -3.49 11.88
C GLU A 223 -13.37 -2.19 11.09
N TRP A 224 -13.50 -1.08 11.78
CA TRP A 224 -13.38 0.28 11.28
C TRP A 224 -12.21 1.02 11.91
N VAL A 225 -11.74 2.07 11.25
CA VAL A 225 -10.84 3.06 11.85
C VAL A 225 -11.42 4.45 11.69
N ILE A 226 -11.35 5.23 12.77
CA ILE A 226 -11.54 6.67 12.74
C ILE A 226 -10.15 7.29 12.85
N GLN A 227 -9.84 8.23 11.99
CA GLN A 227 -8.54 8.89 11.98
C GLN A 227 -8.73 10.40 12.05
N ARG A 228 -7.84 11.10 12.77
CA ARG A 228 -7.79 12.57 12.78
C ARG A 228 -7.61 13.09 11.37
N TYR A 229 -8.55 13.90 10.90
CA TYR A 229 -8.48 14.48 9.56
C TYR A 229 -7.49 15.64 9.54
N ILE A 230 -6.64 15.69 8.52
CA ILE A 230 -5.71 16.78 8.29
C ILE A 230 -6.41 17.83 7.44
N ASN A 231 -6.99 18.83 8.12
CA ASN A 231 -7.85 19.86 7.51
C ASN A 231 -7.07 21.04 6.91
N ARG A 232 -5.76 21.12 7.13
CA ARG A 232 -4.86 22.15 6.57
C ARG A 232 -3.77 21.49 5.71
N PRO A 233 -4.14 20.83 4.59
CA PRO A 233 -3.18 20.21 3.70
C PRO A 233 -2.36 21.27 2.98
N LEU A 234 -1.15 20.90 2.56
CA LEU A 234 -0.35 21.72 1.67
C LEU A 234 -1.07 21.87 0.32
N LEU A 235 -1.31 23.09 -0.09
CA LEU A 235 -1.96 23.42 -1.35
C LEU A 235 -1.01 24.20 -2.26
N LEU A 236 -0.98 23.85 -3.53
CA LEU A 236 -0.10 24.47 -4.53
C LEU A 236 -0.92 25.28 -5.55
N LYS A 237 -0.61 26.57 -5.69
CA LYS A 237 -1.29 27.45 -6.66
C LYS A 237 -1.10 26.97 -8.11
N SER A 238 0.09 26.45 -8.42
CA SER A 238 0.40 25.84 -9.72
C SER A 238 -0.48 24.65 -10.08
N HIS A 239 -1.11 24.00 -9.07
CA HIS A 239 -1.99 22.86 -9.23
C HIS A 239 -3.45 23.18 -8.84
N GLY A 240 -3.85 24.47 -8.86
CA GLY A 240 -5.22 24.90 -8.62
C GLY A 240 -5.70 24.71 -7.19
N GLU A 241 -4.80 24.78 -6.21
CA GLU A 241 -5.12 24.64 -4.77
C GLU A 241 -5.89 23.35 -4.44
N ARG A 242 -5.56 22.27 -5.16
CA ARG A 242 -6.14 20.94 -4.96
C ARG A 242 -5.34 20.19 -3.89
N LYS A 243 -6.05 19.43 -3.07
CA LYS A 243 -5.44 18.49 -2.13
C LYS A 243 -4.70 17.39 -2.91
N PHE A 244 -3.59 16.90 -2.38
CA PHE A 244 -2.86 15.78 -2.97
C PHE A 244 -2.27 14.88 -1.90
N HIS A 245 -2.03 13.63 -2.27
CA HIS A 245 -1.20 12.71 -1.48
C HIS A 245 0.05 12.31 -2.26
N ILE A 246 1.07 11.89 -1.55
CA ILE A 246 2.32 11.40 -2.14
C ILE A 246 2.29 9.88 -2.13
N ARG A 247 2.30 9.25 -3.31
CA ARG A 247 2.51 7.82 -3.50
C ARG A 247 3.99 7.52 -3.46
N THR A 248 4.41 6.74 -2.47
CA THR A 248 5.79 6.32 -2.26
C THR A 248 5.92 4.83 -2.48
N TYR A 249 6.79 4.41 -3.40
CA TYR A 249 7.07 2.99 -3.60
C TYR A 249 8.16 2.52 -2.66
N VAL A 250 7.95 1.38 -2.02
CA VAL A 250 8.83 0.80 -1.01
C VAL A 250 9.10 -0.66 -1.33
N LEU A 251 10.36 -1.06 -1.23
CA LEU A 251 10.79 -2.44 -1.42
C LEU A 251 11.31 -3.00 -0.10
N ALA A 252 10.76 -4.12 0.34
CA ALA A 252 11.25 -4.88 1.48
C ALA A 252 11.84 -6.21 1.01
N ALA A 253 13.01 -6.59 1.49
CA ALA A 253 13.72 -7.77 1.01
C ALA A 253 14.37 -8.59 2.13
N GLY A 254 14.27 -9.92 2.02
CA GLY A 254 14.88 -10.89 2.92
C GLY A 254 14.38 -10.78 4.36
N ASP A 255 15.29 -10.90 5.33
CA ASP A 255 15.00 -10.75 6.77
C ASP A 255 14.62 -9.32 7.17
N LEU A 256 14.20 -8.50 6.22
CA LEU A 256 13.75 -7.13 6.31
C LEU A 256 14.85 -6.08 6.20
N THR A 257 15.37 -5.90 5.00
CA THR A 257 15.98 -4.65 4.55
C THR A 257 14.96 -3.87 3.74
N VAL A 258 14.71 -2.62 4.09
CA VAL A 258 13.66 -1.79 3.48
C VAL A 258 14.26 -0.60 2.76
N PHE A 259 13.79 -0.38 1.54
CA PHE A 259 14.24 0.69 0.66
C PHE A 259 13.06 1.54 0.21
N VAL A 260 13.25 2.84 0.20
CA VAL A 260 12.33 3.82 -0.42
C VAL A 260 12.83 4.13 -1.81
N TYR A 261 11.95 4.05 -2.81
CA TYR A 261 12.26 4.51 -4.16
C TYR A 261 12.14 6.03 -4.25
N ARG A 262 13.18 6.69 -4.71
CA ARG A 262 13.31 8.15 -4.69
C ARG A 262 12.27 8.86 -5.56
N HIS A 263 11.85 8.25 -6.67
CA HIS A 263 10.86 8.83 -7.57
C HIS A 263 9.44 8.57 -7.07
N MET A 264 8.90 9.53 -6.31
CA MET A 264 7.56 9.51 -5.77
C MET A 264 6.60 10.30 -6.66
N LEU A 265 5.30 10.00 -6.55
CA LEU A 265 4.24 10.66 -7.29
C LEU A 265 3.39 11.53 -6.36
N ALA A 266 2.95 12.69 -6.85
CA ALA A 266 1.91 13.50 -6.22
C ALA A 266 0.60 13.28 -6.97
N LEU A 267 -0.42 12.76 -6.30
CA LEU A 267 -1.73 12.45 -6.85
C LEU A 267 -2.75 13.48 -6.33
N PHE A 268 -3.29 14.28 -7.24
CA PHE A 268 -4.15 15.43 -6.92
C PHE A 268 -5.63 15.06 -6.95
N ALA A 269 -6.39 15.61 -6.00
CA ALA A 269 -7.84 15.57 -6.00
C ALA A 269 -8.41 16.27 -7.26
N PRO A 270 -9.60 15.89 -7.78
CA PRO A 270 -10.16 16.52 -8.96
C PRO A 270 -10.61 17.97 -8.72
N HIS A 271 -11.08 18.29 -7.49
CA HIS A 271 -11.59 19.60 -7.15
C HIS A 271 -10.64 20.40 -6.25
N PRO A 272 -10.66 21.76 -6.34
CA PRO A 272 -9.93 22.60 -5.38
C PRO A 272 -10.42 22.34 -3.96
N TYR A 273 -9.46 22.27 -3.03
CA TYR A 273 -9.76 22.08 -1.61
C TYR A 273 -10.30 23.36 -1.00
N LYS A 274 -11.42 23.28 -0.30
CA LYS A 274 -12.00 24.38 0.47
C LYS A 274 -12.10 23.94 1.93
N GLN A 275 -11.55 24.73 2.81
CA GLN A 275 -11.58 24.48 4.26
C GLN A 275 -12.95 24.77 4.89
N SER A 276 -13.99 25.14 4.11
CA SER A 276 -15.30 25.44 4.66
C SER A 276 -16.08 24.15 4.95
N ALA A 277 -16.61 24.04 6.15
CA ALA A 277 -17.35 22.88 6.65
C ALA A 277 -18.67 22.57 5.93
N GLY A 278 -19.11 23.40 5.01
CA GLY A 278 -20.31 23.14 4.19
C GLY A 278 -20.09 22.15 3.06
N ASP A 279 -18.89 21.58 2.92
CA ASP A 279 -18.50 20.81 1.72
C ASP A 279 -17.86 19.44 2.05
N LEU A 280 -18.14 18.88 3.25
CA LEU A 280 -17.64 17.55 3.63
C LEU A 280 -18.15 16.43 2.70
N ASP A 281 -19.21 16.73 1.92
CA ASP A 281 -19.77 15.82 0.92
C ASP A 281 -19.09 15.91 -0.44
N ASP A 282 -18.22 16.90 -0.68
CA ASP A 282 -17.43 16.94 -1.91
C ASP A 282 -16.26 15.93 -1.84
N HIS A 283 -16.58 14.67 -2.07
CA HIS A 283 -15.58 13.62 -2.17
C HIS A 283 -14.46 13.97 -3.16
N GLY A 284 -14.77 14.77 -4.21
CA GLY A 284 -13.80 15.22 -5.19
C GLY A 284 -12.78 16.23 -4.66
N ALA A 285 -13.08 16.95 -3.57
CA ALA A 285 -12.13 17.83 -2.90
C ALA A 285 -11.36 17.15 -1.78
N HIS A 286 -11.96 16.17 -1.11
CA HIS A 286 -11.40 15.52 0.09
C HIS A 286 -10.63 14.25 -0.22
N LEU A 287 -11.04 13.44 -1.22
CA LEU A 287 -10.42 12.18 -1.58
C LEU A 287 -9.53 12.33 -2.81
N THR A 288 -8.32 11.83 -2.70
CA THR A 288 -7.30 11.90 -3.75
C THR A 288 -7.11 10.57 -4.49
N ASN A 289 -8.03 9.61 -4.28
CA ASN A 289 -7.98 8.28 -4.88
C ASN A 289 -8.31 8.34 -6.38
N THR A 290 -7.32 8.08 -7.23
CA THR A 290 -7.46 8.16 -8.69
C THR A 290 -8.48 7.17 -9.27
N CYS A 291 -8.74 6.04 -8.60
CA CYS A 291 -9.80 5.09 -9.00
C CYS A 291 -11.20 5.70 -8.96
N LEU A 292 -11.48 6.60 -8.01
CA LEU A 292 -12.75 7.32 -7.94
C LEU A 292 -12.83 8.39 -9.04
N GLN A 293 -11.70 9.04 -9.33
CA GLN A 293 -11.61 10.11 -10.32
C GLN A 293 -11.82 9.61 -11.76
N ALA A 294 -11.32 8.40 -12.07
CA ALA A 294 -11.47 7.79 -13.39
C ALA A 294 -12.93 7.56 -13.81
N LYS A 295 -13.87 7.60 -12.83
CA LYS A 295 -15.31 7.50 -13.06
C LYS A 295 -15.98 8.87 -13.33
N LEU A 296 -15.26 9.97 -13.16
CA LEU A 296 -15.81 11.32 -13.36
C LEU A 296 -15.70 11.73 -14.82
N ASP A 297 -16.78 12.33 -15.35
CA ASP A 297 -16.79 12.88 -16.70
C ASP A 297 -15.74 14.01 -16.84
N GLY A 298 -14.88 13.89 -17.85
CA GLY A 298 -13.84 14.88 -18.12
C GLY A 298 -12.53 14.69 -17.32
N PHE A 299 -12.31 13.53 -16.73
CA PHE A 299 -11.05 13.20 -16.06
C PHE A 299 -9.85 13.36 -17.02
N ASP A 300 -8.89 14.18 -16.62
CA ASP A 300 -7.64 14.41 -17.34
C ASP A 300 -6.46 13.87 -16.50
N GLU A 301 -6.01 12.68 -16.85
CA GLU A 301 -4.93 11.98 -16.16
C GLU A 301 -3.65 12.83 -16.09
N SER A 302 -3.37 13.64 -17.12
CA SER A 302 -2.16 14.48 -17.18
C SER A 302 -2.14 15.60 -16.12
N LYS A 303 -3.32 15.92 -15.56
CA LYS A 303 -3.47 16.91 -14.47
C LYS A 303 -3.62 16.26 -13.09
N ALA A 304 -3.89 14.97 -13.05
CA ALA A 304 -4.15 14.25 -11.82
C ALA A 304 -2.86 13.79 -11.12
N VAL A 305 -1.76 13.64 -11.86
CA VAL A 305 -0.49 13.07 -11.33
C VAL A 305 0.69 13.91 -11.79
N ASP A 306 1.61 14.20 -10.87
CA ASP A 306 2.91 14.81 -11.17
C ASP A 306 4.02 14.12 -10.36
N LEU A 307 5.27 14.34 -10.74
CA LEU A 307 6.42 13.92 -9.94
C LEU A 307 6.54 14.79 -8.69
N PHE A 308 6.73 14.16 -7.55
CA PHE A 308 6.98 14.87 -6.27
C PHE A 308 8.10 15.91 -6.40
N TRP A 309 9.19 15.57 -7.10
CA TRP A 309 10.35 16.45 -7.28
C TRP A 309 10.13 17.63 -8.23
N ASN A 310 9.01 17.66 -8.97
CA ASN A 310 8.61 18.75 -9.86
C ASN A 310 7.63 19.72 -9.20
N LEU A 311 7.18 19.43 -7.98
CA LEU A 311 6.24 20.31 -7.27
C LEU A 311 6.85 21.70 -7.09
N ASP A 312 6.03 22.74 -7.22
CA ASP A 312 6.42 24.15 -7.09
C ASP A 312 6.70 24.51 -5.62
N LEU A 313 7.77 23.92 -5.11
CA LEU A 313 8.29 24.10 -3.76
C LEU A 313 9.82 24.29 -3.80
N PRO A 314 10.39 25.06 -2.86
CA PRO A 314 11.83 25.08 -2.68
C PRO A 314 12.42 23.69 -2.48
N ARG A 315 13.56 23.41 -3.08
CA ARG A 315 14.23 22.11 -3.00
C ARG A 315 14.45 21.64 -1.57
N GLU A 316 14.79 22.53 -0.67
CA GLU A 316 14.99 22.25 0.76
C GLU A 316 13.71 21.73 1.43
N LYS A 317 12.52 22.22 1.01
CA LYS A 317 11.24 21.71 1.52
C LYS A 317 10.95 20.31 0.98
N LEU A 318 11.22 20.06 -0.29
CA LEU A 318 11.07 18.72 -0.88
C LEU A 318 12.01 17.72 -0.22
N ASP A 319 13.28 18.08 -0.02
CA ASP A 319 14.25 17.23 0.68
C ASP A 319 13.80 16.97 2.14
N HIS A 320 13.28 17.99 2.83
CA HIS A 320 12.77 17.86 4.20
C HIS A 320 11.57 16.89 4.28
N ILE A 321 10.61 16.99 3.35
CA ILE A 321 9.45 16.07 3.27
C ILE A 321 9.94 14.65 2.99
N PHE A 322 10.86 14.47 2.05
CA PHE A 322 11.43 13.17 1.73
C PHE A 322 12.13 12.52 2.93
N ASP A 323 12.93 13.29 3.68
CA ASP A 323 13.61 12.81 4.88
C ASP A 323 12.62 12.39 5.99
N GLN A 324 11.51 13.12 6.15
CA GLN A 324 10.44 12.71 7.07
C GLN A 324 9.81 11.38 6.63
N ILE A 325 9.45 11.25 5.34
CA ILE A 325 8.89 10.01 4.78
C ILE A 325 9.84 8.83 5.04
N CYS A 326 11.13 8.99 4.78
CA CYS A 326 12.12 7.94 5.04
C CYS A 326 12.18 7.52 6.51
N ARG A 327 12.15 8.47 7.44
CA ARG A 327 12.16 8.19 8.90
C ARG A 327 10.87 7.51 9.36
N ILE A 328 9.71 8.00 8.89
CA ILE A 328 8.41 7.42 9.21
C ILE A 328 8.36 5.96 8.74
N LEU A 329 8.81 5.70 7.52
CA LEU A 329 8.86 4.33 6.98
C LEU A 329 9.81 3.43 7.78
N GLY A 330 10.99 3.92 8.15
CA GLY A 330 11.93 3.16 8.99
C GLY A 330 11.31 2.74 10.33
N ASP A 331 10.67 3.68 11.03
CA ASP A 331 9.99 3.39 12.30
C ASP A 331 8.74 2.52 12.09
N THR A 332 8.00 2.67 10.98
CA THR A 332 6.85 1.82 10.66
C THR A 332 7.26 0.36 10.52
N PHE A 333 8.30 0.07 9.74
CA PHE A 333 8.78 -1.31 9.60
C PHE A 333 9.39 -1.85 10.90
N SER A 334 9.99 -1.00 11.72
CA SER A 334 10.41 -1.38 13.08
C SER A 334 9.21 -1.77 13.93
N ALA A 335 8.13 -0.99 13.90
CA ALA A 335 6.91 -1.22 14.67
C ALA A 335 6.24 -2.54 14.25
N VAL A 336 5.92 -2.71 12.97
CA VAL A 336 5.19 -3.90 12.49
C VAL A 336 6.01 -5.18 12.61
N SER A 337 7.33 -5.11 12.43
CA SER A 337 8.21 -6.29 12.57
C SER A 337 8.45 -6.73 14.02
N SER A 338 8.02 -5.92 15.00
CA SER A 338 8.04 -6.31 16.42
C SER A 338 6.91 -7.30 16.77
N GLU A 339 5.84 -7.37 15.95
CA GLU A 339 4.64 -8.18 16.17
C GLU A 339 4.54 -9.32 15.16
N SER A 340 5.23 -10.43 15.45
CA SER A 340 5.36 -11.58 14.51
C SER A 340 4.03 -12.28 14.17
N THR A 341 2.97 -12.08 14.92
CA THR A 341 1.63 -12.62 14.64
C THR A 341 0.92 -11.90 13.51
N SER A 342 1.33 -10.66 13.22
CA SER A 342 0.71 -9.81 12.21
C SER A 342 1.65 -9.45 11.05
N PHE A 343 2.98 -9.55 11.25
CA PHE A 343 3.98 -9.35 10.21
C PHE A 343 5.16 -10.31 10.39
N GLN A 344 5.41 -11.18 9.41
CA GLN A 344 6.51 -12.15 9.45
C GLN A 344 7.50 -11.94 8.31
N THR A 345 8.77 -11.79 8.67
CA THR A 345 9.86 -11.70 7.70
C THR A 345 10.40 -13.08 7.35
N TRP A 346 10.71 -13.28 6.08
CA TRP A 346 11.30 -14.52 5.56
C TRP A 346 12.49 -14.17 4.67
N ALA A 347 13.64 -14.81 4.93
CA ALA A 347 14.89 -14.54 4.21
C ALA A 347 14.79 -14.76 2.69
N ASN A 348 13.85 -15.59 2.25
CA ASN A 348 13.58 -15.95 0.86
C ASN A 348 12.41 -15.17 0.23
N CYS A 349 11.99 -14.06 0.85
CA CYS A 349 10.91 -13.22 0.33
C CYS A 349 11.40 -11.81 -0.01
N ILE A 350 10.71 -11.17 -0.94
CA ILE A 350 10.84 -9.76 -1.30
C ILE A 350 9.44 -9.23 -1.62
N GLU A 351 9.12 -8.00 -1.23
CA GLU A 351 7.78 -7.46 -1.50
C GLU A 351 7.82 -5.97 -1.81
N GLN A 352 6.97 -5.58 -2.75
CA GLN A 352 6.74 -4.21 -3.18
C GLN A 352 5.49 -3.65 -2.49
N PHE A 353 5.62 -2.46 -1.89
CA PHE A 353 4.53 -1.76 -1.23
C PHE A 353 4.33 -0.36 -1.81
N GLY A 354 3.11 0.13 -1.77
CA GLY A 354 2.79 1.54 -1.98
C GLY A 354 2.34 2.18 -0.68
N PHE A 355 2.97 3.28 -0.30
CA PHE A 355 2.57 4.07 0.86
C PHE A 355 2.03 5.41 0.44
N ASP A 356 0.96 5.85 1.09
CA ASP A 356 0.34 7.13 0.83
C ASP A 356 0.60 8.10 1.98
N PHE A 357 1.12 9.27 1.63
CA PHE A 357 1.42 10.35 2.59
C PHE A 357 0.66 11.61 2.23
N LEU A 358 0.13 12.28 3.24
CA LEU A 358 -0.34 13.66 3.13
C LEU A 358 0.71 14.60 3.71
N VAL A 359 0.78 15.82 3.20
CA VAL A 359 1.64 16.88 3.73
C VAL A 359 0.75 18.04 4.15
N ASP A 360 0.99 18.60 5.33
CA ASP A 360 0.28 19.80 5.81
C ASP A 360 0.94 21.11 5.31
N GLU A 361 0.31 22.24 5.57
CA GLU A 361 0.80 23.57 5.17
C GLU A 361 2.17 23.92 5.76
N ASP A 362 2.55 23.32 6.88
CA ASP A 362 3.85 23.48 7.55
C ASP A 362 4.92 22.50 7.00
N CYS A 363 4.59 21.72 5.97
CA CYS A 363 5.43 20.68 5.36
C CYS A 363 5.72 19.50 6.29
N ASN A 364 4.84 19.16 7.23
CA ASN A 364 4.90 17.92 7.97
C ASN A 364 4.26 16.79 7.15
N ALA A 365 4.94 15.64 7.07
CA ALA A 365 4.45 14.46 6.35
C ALA A 365 3.71 13.51 7.31
N TYR A 366 2.56 13.00 6.84
CA TYR A 366 1.72 12.05 7.58
C TYR A 366 1.44 10.82 6.73
N MET A 367 1.83 9.66 7.23
CA MET A 367 1.51 8.38 6.59
C MET A 367 0.02 8.06 6.79
N LEU A 368 -0.68 7.80 5.69
CA LEU A 368 -2.12 7.51 5.69
C LEU A 368 -2.42 6.02 5.67
N GLU A 369 -1.75 5.28 4.78
CA GLU A 369 -1.95 3.85 4.58
C GLU A 369 -0.76 3.19 3.87
N ALA A 370 -0.73 1.85 3.93
CA ALA A 370 0.18 1.00 3.19
C ALA A 370 -0.60 -0.02 2.36
N ASN A 371 -0.25 -0.16 1.09
CA ASN A 371 -0.87 -1.05 0.14
C ASN A 371 0.13 -2.15 -0.27
N ALA A 372 -0.24 -3.43 -0.10
CA ALA A 372 0.44 -4.51 -0.78
C ALA A 372 0.01 -4.51 -2.24
N TYR A 373 0.93 -4.52 -3.16
CA TYR A 373 0.64 -4.46 -4.58
C TYR A 373 -0.02 -3.12 -5.01
N PRO A 374 0.77 -2.05 -5.07
CA PRO A 374 0.27 -0.75 -5.52
C PRO A 374 -0.22 -0.81 -6.96
N ASP A 375 -1.28 -0.05 -7.27
CA ASP A 375 -1.75 0.10 -8.64
C ASP A 375 -0.73 0.90 -9.46
N PHE A 376 -0.08 0.22 -10.40
CA PHE A 376 0.94 0.80 -11.26
C PHE A 376 0.39 1.43 -12.56
N LYS A 377 -0.91 1.29 -12.85
CA LYS A 377 -1.56 1.88 -14.03
C LYS A 377 -1.78 3.38 -13.91
N GLN A 378 -1.96 3.87 -12.70
CA GLN A 378 -2.39 5.25 -12.43
C GLN A 378 -1.26 6.27 -12.51
N THR A 379 -0.13 5.93 -13.09
CA THR A 379 1.00 6.87 -13.26
C THR A 379 0.89 7.76 -14.50
N GLY A 380 -0.04 7.43 -15.43
CA GLY A 380 -0.11 8.08 -16.75
C GLY A 380 1.06 7.71 -17.67
N GLU A 381 0.87 7.93 -18.97
CA GLU A 381 1.89 7.61 -20.00
C GLU A 381 3.24 8.30 -19.75
N ASN A 382 3.22 9.56 -19.30
CA ASN A 382 4.42 10.37 -19.11
C ASN A 382 5.28 9.92 -17.92
N LEU A 383 4.72 9.19 -16.97
CA LEU A 383 5.38 8.77 -15.74
C LEU A 383 5.62 7.25 -15.65
N LYS A 384 5.41 6.53 -16.74
CA LYS A 384 5.72 5.09 -16.85
C LYS A 384 7.14 4.74 -16.43
N PHE A 385 8.10 5.63 -16.70
CA PHE A 385 9.50 5.43 -16.31
C PHE A 385 9.68 5.25 -14.81
N VAL A 386 8.80 5.83 -13.97
CA VAL A 386 8.84 5.66 -12.51
C VAL A 386 8.58 4.21 -12.15
N VAL A 387 7.52 3.61 -12.74
CA VAL A 387 7.17 2.20 -12.53
C VAL A 387 8.24 1.28 -13.11
N GLU A 388 8.70 1.54 -14.34
CA GLU A 388 9.74 0.75 -15.00
C GLU A 388 11.05 0.76 -14.20
N GLY A 389 11.45 1.94 -13.67
CA GLY A 389 12.62 2.09 -12.82
C GLY A 389 12.49 1.35 -11.49
N PHE A 390 11.33 1.46 -10.82
CA PHE A 390 11.07 0.73 -9.58
C PHE A 390 11.07 -0.80 -9.78
N MET A 391 10.48 -1.28 -10.88
CA MET A 391 10.50 -2.71 -11.22
C MET A 391 11.93 -3.19 -11.53
N ALA A 392 12.71 -2.41 -12.28
CA ALA A 392 14.12 -2.74 -12.54
C ALA A 392 14.93 -2.81 -11.24
N ALA A 393 14.74 -1.84 -10.33
CA ALA A 393 15.39 -1.83 -9.02
C ALA A 393 15.00 -3.02 -8.14
N SER A 394 13.71 -3.40 -8.16
CA SER A 394 13.19 -4.55 -7.43
C SER A 394 13.77 -5.87 -7.96
N VAL A 395 13.81 -6.04 -9.27
CA VAL A 395 14.40 -7.22 -9.92
C VAL A 395 15.92 -7.29 -9.65
N ALA A 396 16.63 -6.17 -9.74
CA ALA A 396 18.06 -6.12 -9.41
C ALA A 396 18.33 -6.51 -7.96
N THR A 397 17.47 -6.07 -7.03
CA THR A 397 17.57 -6.43 -5.60
C THR A 397 17.28 -7.91 -5.38
N ALA A 398 16.26 -8.47 -6.05
CA ALA A 398 15.95 -9.89 -5.99
C ALA A 398 17.10 -10.73 -6.57
N ALA A 399 17.65 -10.32 -7.69
CA ALA A 399 18.80 -11.00 -8.32
C ALA A 399 19.98 -11.04 -7.36
N GLU A 400 20.40 -9.91 -6.80
CA GLU A 400 21.56 -9.84 -5.91
C GLU A 400 21.33 -10.55 -4.57
N LYS A 401 20.19 -10.28 -3.91
CA LYS A 401 19.99 -10.75 -2.51
C LYS A 401 19.50 -12.19 -2.42
N LEU A 402 18.79 -12.68 -3.42
CA LEU A 402 18.08 -13.95 -3.37
C LEU A 402 18.56 -14.97 -4.40
N LEU A 403 18.71 -14.57 -5.65
CA LEU A 403 18.80 -15.52 -6.76
C LEU A 403 20.25 -15.84 -7.17
N LEU A 404 21.16 -14.88 -7.16
CA LEU A 404 22.51 -15.07 -7.67
C LEU A 404 23.53 -15.26 -6.55
N ASP A 405 24.52 -16.10 -6.80
CA ASP A 405 25.66 -16.22 -5.91
C ASP A 405 26.74 -15.22 -6.35
N ALA A 406 27.35 -14.52 -5.41
CA ALA A 406 28.31 -13.44 -5.70
C ALA A 406 29.46 -13.87 -6.63
N ASN A 407 29.84 -15.17 -6.61
CA ASN A 407 30.90 -15.72 -7.45
C ASN A 407 30.50 -15.90 -8.93
N ASP A 408 29.19 -15.92 -9.23
CA ASP A 408 28.66 -16.11 -10.58
C ASP A 408 28.36 -14.78 -11.28
N VAL A 409 28.42 -13.66 -10.54
CA VAL A 409 28.12 -12.33 -11.03
C VAL A 409 29.38 -11.69 -11.59
N SER A 410 29.37 -11.34 -12.90
CA SER A 410 30.45 -10.58 -13.51
C SER A 410 30.43 -9.11 -13.07
N GLN A 411 31.55 -8.42 -13.20
CA GLN A 411 31.64 -6.98 -12.88
C GLN A 411 30.63 -6.12 -13.66
N ASP A 412 30.34 -6.50 -14.91
CA ASP A 412 29.40 -5.75 -15.74
C ASP A 412 27.96 -5.96 -15.28
N VAL A 413 27.59 -7.17 -14.89
CA VAL A 413 26.29 -7.47 -14.29
C VAL A 413 26.15 -6.74 -12.94
N GLN A 414 27.20 -6.70 -12.11
CA GLN A 414 27.18 -5.95 -10.85
C GLN A 414 26.94 -4.46 -11.07
N LYS A 415 27.66 -3.85 -12.02
CA LYS A 415 27.45 -2.42 -12.37
C LYS A 415 26.02 -2.14 -12.85
N MET A 416 25.45 -3.07 -13.62
CA MET A 416 24.06 -2.94 -14.08
C MET A 416 23.08 -3.01 -12.90
N MET A 417 23.26 -3.95 -11.95
CA MET A 417 22.44 -4.03 -10.74
C MET A 417 22.58 -2.77 -9.88
N ASP A 418 23.79 -2.26 -9.71
CA ASP A 418 24.05 -1.04 -8.94
C ASP A 418 23.39 0.18 -9.59
N HIS A 419 23.43 0.26 -10.93
CA HIS A 419 22.75 1.31 -11.69
C HIS A 419 21.24 1.24 -11.52
N ASP A 420 20.63 0.05 -11.68
CA ASP A 420 19.17 -0.13 -11.55
C ASP A 420 18.68 0.19 -10.12
N ARG A 421 19.53 0.02 -9.08
CA ARG A 421 19.22 0.29 -7.67
C ARG A 421 19.61 1.67 -7.17
N ASN A 422 20.20 2.52 -8.00
CA ASN A 422 20.77 3.81 -7.58
C ASN A 422 19.73 4.75 -6.90
N ASP A 423 18.45 4.60 -7.25
CA ASP A 423 17.36 5.39 -6.70
C ASP A 423 16.67 4.75 -5.50
N LEU A 424 17.17 3.62 -4.99
CA LEU A 424 16.72 3.02 -3.74
C LEU A 424 17.50 3.60 -2.56
N VAL A 425 16.78 4.11 -1.57
CA VAL A 425 17.34 4.64 -0.32
C VAL A 425 17.00 3.66 0.81
N GLU A 426 18.02 3.03 1.42
CA GLU A 426 17.82 2.16 2.56
C GLU A 426 17.36 2.98 3.78
N VAL A 427 16.20 2.60 4.35
CA VAL A 427 15.59 3.29 5.50
C VAL A 427 15.53 2.42 6.74
N PHE A 428 15.59 1.12 6.58
CA PHE A 428 15.56 0.17 7.68
C PHE A 428 16.29 -1.12 7.31
N ALA A 429 17.05 -1.65 8.26
CA ALA A 429 17.59 -3.01 8.18
C ALA A 429 17.47 -3.68 9.56
N ARG A 430 16.75 -4.79 9.61
CA ARG A 430 16.63 -5.57 10.84
C ARG A 430 18.00 -6.13 11.22
N LYS A 431 18.52 -5.73 12.38
CA LYS A 431 19.75 -6.33 12.90
C LYS A 431 19.46 -7.77 13.30
N ASN A 432 20.06 -8.73 12.61
CA ASN A 432 19.99 -10.13 13.03
C ASN A 432 20.43 -10.22 14.51
N LYS A 433 19.50 -10.57 15.40
CA LYS A 433 19.90 -11.03 16.74
C LYS A 433 20.72 -12.28 16.49
N ARG A 434 22.04 -12.19 16.70
CA ARG A 434 22.90 -13.37 16.73
C ARG A 434 22.22 -14.39 17.62
N SER A 435 21.88 -15.54 17.06
CA SER A 435 21.43 -16.69 17.85
C SER A 435 22.50 -16.95 18.91
N TRP A 436 22.06 -16.89 20.15
CA TRP A 436 22.86 -17.35 21.30
C TRP A 436 22.98 -18.87 21.27
#